data_fe18038fbff0ffed4f67a9880c1812f7
#
_entry.id   fe18038fbff0ffed4f67a9880c1812f7
#
_cell.length_a   1.000
_cell.length_b   1.000
_cell.length_c   1.000
_cell.angle_alpha   90.00
_cell.angle_beta   90.00
_cell.angle_gamma   90.00
#
_symmetry.space_group_name_H-M   'P 1'
#
loop_
_entity.id
_entity.type
_entity.pdbx_description
1 polymer ?
#
loop_
_entity_poly.entity_id
_entity_poly.type
_entity_poly.pdbx_seq_one_letter_code
_entity_poly.pdbx_strand_id
1 'polypeptide(L)'
;MKKKKTKKRRRVILLIAEIILILLLTLLLFAVVKLSKIQKTKLDMDQVAINEDLSSETMDAMSDYRTVALFGLDNRTNNSLSKGRSDVIMLANINNKTHEVQLVSIYRDTYLDTGSGVFEKCNAAYAKGGPEQALSMLNTNLDLAITDYVTVDFSAIVECVDLLGGVEMTITDDEASLMLGYIQELNRLTGNPASCSQEFLTAGKPKRCPMLSAVF
;
A
#
# COMPACT_ATOMS: atom_id res chain seq x y z
N MET A 1 -46.35 39.36 -21.35
CA MET A 1 -45.90 37.96 -21.39
C MET A 1 -44.38 37.75 -21.22
N LYS A 2 -43.48 38.74 -21.39
CA LYS A 2 -41.99 38.57 -21.23
C LYS A 2 -41.51 38.29 -19.78
N LYS A 3 -42.15 38.86 -18.76
CA LYS A 3 -41.73 38.70 -17.32
C LYS A 3 -41.88 37.27 -16.76
N LYS A 4 -42.80 36.43 -17.25
CA LYS A 4 -43.01 35.05 -16.80
C LYS A 4 -41.91 34.10 -17.34
N LYS A 5 -41.42 34.31 -18.57
CA LYS A 5 -40.34 33.49 -19.18
C LYS A 5 -38.98 33.67 -18.46
N THR A 6 -38.66 34.88 -18.01
CA THR A 6 -37.41 35.17 -17.29
C THR A 6 -37.38 34.56 -15.89
N LYS A 7 -38.52 34.53 -15.17
CA LYS A 7 -38.61 33.86 -13.85
C LYS A 7 -38.44 32.34 -13.96
N LYS A 8 -38.99 31.71 -15.03
CA LYS A 8 -38.84 30.27 -15.25
C LYS A 8 -37.40 29.91 -15.62
N ARG A 9 -36.71 30.69 -16.43
CA ARG A 9 -35.28 30.52 -16.75
C ARG A 9 -34.38 30.65 -15.51
N ARG A 10 -34.61 31.65 -14.65
CA ARG A 10 -33.86 31.82 -13.43
C ARG A 10 -34.03 30.61 -12.49
N ARG A 11 -35.22 30.06 -12.33
CA ARG A 11 -35.47 28.86 -11.53
C ARG A 11 -34.74 27.62 -12.07
N VAL A 12 -34.73 27.44 -13.37
CA VAL A 12 -34.02 26.33 -14.03
C VAL A 12 -32.52 26.48 -13.82
N ILE A 13 -31.97 27.69 -13.96
CA ILE A 13 -30.53 27.95 -13.73
C ILE A 13 -30.17 27.67 -12.29
N LEU A 14 -31.01 28.10 -11.34
CA LEU A 14 -30.78 27.82 -9.89
C LEU A 14 -30.82 26.31 -9.59
N LEU A 15 -31.78 25.58 -10.16
CA LEU A 15 -31.85 24.12 -10.01
C LEU A 15 -30.62 23.41 -10.59
N ILE A 16 -30.15 23.84 -11.77
CA ILE A 16 -28.94 23.30 -12.36
C ILE A 16 -27.71 23.59 -11.47
N ALA A 17 -27.59 24.80 -10.97
CA ALA A 17 -26.52 25.20 -10.05
C ALA A 17 -26.55 24.37 -8.74
N GLU A 18 -27.74 24.12 -8.21
CA GLU A 18 -27.94 23.29 -7.01
C GLU A 18 -27.55 21.82 -7.25
N ILE A 19 -27.93 21.26 -8.40
CA ILE A 19 -27.53 19.90 -8.78
C ILE A 19 -26.00 19.80 -8.94
N ILE A 20 -25.37 20.79 -9.60
CA ILE A 20 -23.91 20.83 -9.76
C ILE A 20 -23.23 20.93 -8.39
N LEU A 21 -23.75 21.76 -7.49
CA LEU A 21 -23.21 21.91 -6.13
C LEU A 21 -23.30 20.58 -5.36
N ILE A 22 -24.44 19.90 -5.40
CA ILE A 22 -24.64 18.60 -4.76
C ILE A 22 -23.63 17.58 -5.33
N LEU A 23 -23.44 17.57 -6.63
CA LEU A 23 -22.51 16.66 -7.30
C LEU A 23 -21.06 16.92 -6.90
N LEU A 24 -20.65 18.18 -6.77
CA LEU A 24 -19.33 18.56 -6.27
C LEU A 24 -19.15 18.17 -4.79
N LEU A 25 -20.17 18.37 -3.96
CA LEU A 25 -20.13 17.99 -2.56
C LEU A 25 -20.04 16.47 -2.37
N THR A 26 -20.76 15.69 -3.18
CA THR A 26 -20.67 14.22 -3.14
C THR A 26 -19.31 13.73 -3.61
N LEU A 27 -18.74 14.35 -4.65
CA LEU A 27 -17.39 14.02 -5.11
C LEU A 27 -16.34 14.37 -4.05
N LEU A 28 -16.46 15.52 -3.40
CA LEU A 28 -15.58 15.94 -2.31
C LEU A 28 -15.67 14.98 -1.12
N LEU A 29 -16.90 14.60 -0.72
CA LEU A 29 -17.13 13.64 0.35
C LEU A 29 -16.49 12.29 0.03
N PHE A 30 -16.67 11.80 -1.20
CA PHE A 30 -16.04 10.57 -1.67
C PHE A 30 -14.51 10.64 -1.58
N ALA A 31 -13.91 11.76 -2.03
CA ALA A 31 -12.47 11.96 -1.93
C ALA A 31 -11.99 11.98 -0.46
N VAL A 32 -12.70 12.67 0.42
CA VAL A 32 -12.37 12.74 1.86
C VAL A 32 -12.44 11.34 2.49
N VAL A 33 -13.50 10.57 2.21
CA VAL A 33 -13.63 9.20 2.74
C VAL A 33 -12.51 8.28 2.24
N LYS A 34 -12.10 8.40 0.97
CA LYS A 34 -10.99 7.61 0.43
C LYS A 34 -9.64 8.01 1.05
N LEU A 35 -9.38 9.31 1.19
CA LEU A 35 -8.15 9.83 1.79
C LEU A 35 -8.06 9.56 3.30
N SER A 36 -9.18 9.46 4.01
CA SER A 36 -9.20 9.16 5.44
C SER A 36 -8.74 7.73 5.78
N LYS A 37 -8.72 6.83 4.79
CA LYS A 37 -8.14 5.48 4.94
C LYS A 37 -6.61 5.49 5.04
N ILE A 38 -5.97 6.55 4.57
CA ILE A 38 -4.51 6.70 4.68
C ILE A 38 -4.19 7.16 6.10
N GLN A 39 -3.65 6.26 6.90
CA GLN A 39 -3.18 6.56 8.24
C GLN A 39 -1.83 7.28 8.13
N LYS A 40 -1.79 8.56 8.54
CA LYS A 40 -0.54 9.29 8.69
C LYS A 40 -0.04 9.10 10.12
N THR A 41 0.95 8.25 10.28
CA THR A 41 1.64 8.10 11.57
C THR A 41 2.80 9.08 11.61
N LYS A 42 2.94 9.81 12.73
CA LYS A 42 4.13 10.63 12.96
C LYS A 42 5.25 9.69 13.39
N LEU A 43 6.31 9.67 12.63
CA LEU A 43 7.55 9.00 12.99
C LEU A 43 8.22 9.78 14.12
N ASP A 44 8.63 9.10 15.17
CA ASP A 44 9.46 9.70 16.21
C ASP A 44 10.92 9.66 15.75
N MET A 45 11.38 10.76 15.17
CA MET A 45 12.73 10.85 14.62
C MET A 45 13.83 10.72 15.69
N ASP A 46 13.51 10.98 16.97
CA ASP A 46 14.46 10.81 18.05
C ASP A 46 14.77 9.30 18.33
N GLN A 47 13.89 8.42 17.84
CA GLN A 47 14.05 6.97 17.93
C GLN A 47 14.64 6.34 16.66
N VAL A 48 14.81 7.10 15.58
CA VAL A 48 15.39 6.60 14.33
C VAL A 48 16.89 6.85 14.35
N ALA A 49 17.67 5.80 14.52
CA ALA A 49 19.12 5.88 14.42
C ALA A 49 19.51 6.11 12.94
N ILE A 50 20.44 7.02 12.74
CA ILE A 50 21.15 7.25 11.47
C ILE A 50 22.62 7.03 11.78
N ASN A 51 23.36 6.47 10.84
CA ASN A 51 24.79 6.28 11.03
C ASN A 51 25.48 7.67 11.07
N GLU A 52 26.10 7.98 12.21
CA GLU A 52 26.80 9.27 12.42
C GLU A 52 28.10 9.36 11.63
N ASP A 53 28.67 8.23 11.21
CA ASP A 53 29.93 8.13 10.48
C ASP A 53 29.77 8.17 8.95
N LEU A 54 28.60 8.59 8.45
CA LEU A 54 28.40 8.74 7.01
C LEU A 54 29.39 9.75 6.42
N SER A 55 30.14 9.34 5.40
CA SER A 55 31.07 10.22 4.72
C SER A 55 30.33 11.38 4.05
N SER A 56 30.97 12.54 3.95
CA SER A 56 30.39 13.67 3.23
C SER A 56 30.07 13.35 1.77
N GLU A 57 30.87 12.48 1.14
CA GLU A 57 30.65 12.01 -0.23
C GLU A 57 29.36 11.17 -0.33
N THR A 58 29.11 10.30 0.64
CA THR A 58 27.86 9.51 0.71
C THR A 58 26.66 10.41 0.93
N MET A 59 26.77 11.39 1.82
CA MET A 59 25.67 12.34 2.09
C MET A 59 25.38 13.21 0.86
N ASP A 60 26.40 13.67 0.14
CA ASP A 60 26.21 14.43 -1.10
C ASP A 60 25.54 13.58 -2.18
N ALA A 61 25.99 12.34 -2.35
CA ALA A 61 25.35 11.40 -3.29
C ALA A 61 23.87 11.13 -2.95
N MET A 62 23.54 11.01 -1.66
CA MET A 62 22.18 10.80 -1.20
C MET A 62 21.29 12.04 -1.33
N SER A 63 21.87 13.26 -1.34
CA SER A 63 21.10 14.51 -1.41
C SER A 63 20.27 14.65 -2.69
N ASP A 64 20.73 14.04 -3.79
CA ASP A 64 20.02 14.04 -5.07
C ASP A 64 18.85 13.04 -5.11
N TYR A 65 18.68 12.23 -4.08
CA TYR A 65 17.68 11.18 -3.99
C TYR A 65 16.81 11.33 -2.75
N ARG A 66 15.56 10.90 -2.87
CA ARG A 66 14.66 10.65 -1.76
C ARG A 66 14.46 9.15 -1.63
N THR A 67 14.90 8.58 -0.52
CA THR A 67 14.73 7.15 -0.25
C THR A 67 13.55 6.94 0.68
N VAL A 68 12.63 6.07 0.28
CA VAL A 68 11.43 5.70 1.06
C VAL A 68 11.49 4.20 1.33
N ALA A 69 11.38 3.81 2.59
CA ALA A 69 11.26 2.40 2.96
C ALA A 69 9.82 1.92 2.76
N LEU A 70 9.66 0.77 2.12
CA LEU A 70 8.37 0.13 1.89
C LEU A 70 8.33 -1.18 2.68
N PHE A 71 7.37 -1.28 3.60
CA PHE A 71 7.18 -2.47 4.43
C PHE A 71 5.85 -3.13 4.10
N GLY A 72 5.89 -4.42 3.79
CA GLY A 72 4.71 -5.27 3.66
C GLY A 72 4.58 -6.16 4.89
N LEU A 73 3.51 -5.99 5.66
CA LEU A 73 3.27 -6.75 6.88
C LEU A 73 2.34 -7.94 6.65
N ASP A 74 2.70 -9.10 7.21
CA ASP A 74 1.75 -10.22 7.36
C ASP A 74 0.94 -10.03 8.65
N ASN A 75 -0.17 -9.30 8.56
CA ASN A 75 -1.04 -8.93 9.66
C ASN A 75 -2.43 -9.54 9.54
N ARG A 76 -2.52 -10.87 9.44
CA ARG A 76 -3.80 -11.58 9.27
C ARG A 76 -4.72 -11.52 10.49
N THR A 77 -4.19 -11.21 11.66
CA THR A 77 -4.95 -11.36 12.91
C THR A 77 -5.30 -10.06 13.63
N ASN A 78 -4.62 -8.95 13.37
CA ASN A 78 -4.71 -7.77 14.23
C ASN A 78 -5.07 -6.45 13.54
N ASN A 79 -5.12 -6.36 12.22
CA ASN A 79 -5.35 -5.12 11.45
C ASN A 79 -4.53 -3.89 11.94
N SER A 80 -3.42 -4.13 12.65
CA SER A 80 -2.56 -3.07 13.19
C SER A 80 -1.29 -2.94 12.35
N LEU A 81 -1.09 -1.79 11.74
CA LEU A 81 0.14 -1.47 10.99
C LEU A 81 1.32 -1.10 11.90
N SER A 82 1.12 -1.05 13.23
CA SER A 82 2.16 -0.66 14.18
C SER A 82 3.07 -1.80 14.61
N LYS A 83 2.66 -3.06 14.47
CA LYS A 83 3.42 -4.25 14.86
C LYS A 83 3.13 -5.40 13.92
N GLY A 84 4.13 -6.18 13.62
CA GLY A 84 4.06 -7.34 12.74
C GLY A 84 5.42 -7.61 12.12
N ARG A 85 5.61 -8.79 11.54
CA ARG A 85 6.82 -9.05 10.76
C ARG A 85 6.70 -8.43 9.39
N SER A 86 7.73 -7.69 8.97
CA SER A 86 7.81 -7.16 7.61
C SER A 86 8.33 -8.23 6.67
N ASP A 87 7.43 -8.98 6.06
CA ASP A 87 7.80 -10.04 5.11
C ASP A 87 8.24 -9.50 3.75
N VAL A 88 7.89 -8.27 3.45
CA VAL A 88 8.43 -7.50 2.33
C VAL A 88 9.14 -6.27 2.88
N ILE A 89 10.40 -6.09 2.47
CA ILE A 89 11.21 -4.92 2.77
C ILE A 89 11.80 -4.45 1.46
N MET A 90 11.44 -3.23 1.04
CA MET A 90 11.97 -2.63 -0.18
C MET A 90 12.36 -1.19 0.07
N LEU A 91 13.32 -0.71 -0.68
CA LEU A 91 13.71 0.70 -0.73
C LEU A 91 13.34 1.26 -2.09
N ALA A 92 12.55 2.32 -2.09
CA ALA A 92 12.28 3.12 -3.28
C ALA A 92 13.19 4.34 -3.26
N ASN A 93 14.18 4.35 -4.14
CA ASN A 93 15.13 5.44 -4.28
C ASN A 93 14.72 6.31 -5.47
N ILE A 94 14.26 7.52 -5.19
CA ILE A 94 13.67 8.44 -6.17
C ILE A 94 14.67 9.55 -6.46
N ASN A 95 15.09 9.65 -7.71
CA ASN A 95 15.95 10.75 -8.12
C ASN A 95 15.14 12.05 -8.21
N ASN A 96 15.52 13.07 -7.44
CA ASN A 96 14.81 14.35 -7.37
C ASN A 96 14.89 15.18 -8.66
N LYS A 97 15.87 14.87 -9.55
CA LYS A 97 16.09 15.61 -10.81
C LYS A 97 15.45 14.91 -12.01
N THR A 98 15.69 13.59 -12.14
CA THR A 98 15.20 12.81 -13.29
C THR A 98 13.84 12.15 -13.06
N HIS A 99 13.41 12.07 -11.80
CA HIS A 99 12.22 11.33 -11.35
C HIS A 99 12.27 9.82 -11.62
N GLU A 100 13.47 9.29 -11.90
CA GLU A 100 13.69 7.87 -11.97
C GLU A 100 13.51 7.22 -10.60
N VAL A 101 12.91 6.06 -10.57
CA VAL A 101 12.69 5.28 -9.35
C VAL A 101 13.44 3.96 -9.45
N GLN A 102 14.32 3.73 -8.50
CA GLN A 102 15.01 2.44 -8.34
C GLN A 102 14.40 1.70 -7.14
N LEU A 103 14.05 0.43 -7.34
CA LEU A 103 13.53 -0.42 -6.28
C LEU A 103 14.59 -1.46 -5.91
N VAL A 104 14.93 -1.51 -4.63
CA VAL A 104 15.86 -2.48 -4.05
C VAL A 104 15.11 -3.34 -3.04
N SER A 105 15.07 -4.65 -3.25
CA SER A 105 14.47 -5.58 -2.30
C SER A 105 15.51 -6.11 -1.32
N ILE A 106 15.17 -6.10 -0.04
CA ILE A 106 15.97 -6.69 1.03
C ILE A 106 15.27 -7.98 1.46
N TYR A 107 15.97 -9.09 1.37
CA TYR A 107 15.40 -10.38 1.77
C TYR A 107 15.11 -10.39 3.27
N ARG A 108 13.88 -10.75 3.64
CA ARG A 108 13.40 -10.75 5.04
C ARG A 108 14.24 -11.57 6.00
N ASP A 109 14.95 -12.58 5.48
CA ASP A 109 15.82 -13.49 6.24
C ASP A 109 17.28 -13.02 6.30
N THR A 110 17.60 -11.84 5.74
CA THR A 110 18.93 -11.24 5.85
C THR A 110 19.28 -11.02 7.31
N TYR A 111 20.48 -11.46 7.71
CA TYR A 111 20.95 -11.39 9.09
C TYR A 111 21.64 -10.04 9.31
N LEU A 112 20.99 -9.16 10.07
CA LEU A 112 21.41 -7.78 10.31
C LEU A 112 21.36 -7.47 11.81
N ASP A 113 22.09 -6.45 12.24
CA ASP A 113 21.88 -5.85 13.56
C ASP A 113 20.51 -5.17 13.59
N THR A 114 19.59 -5.73 14.36
CA THR A 114 18.23 -5.18 14.51
C THR A 114 18.13 -4.16 15.64
N GLY A 115 19.24 -3.81 16.24
CA GLY A 115 19.39 -2.79 17.28
C GLY A 115 20.21 -3.29 18.47
N SER A 116 21.06 -2.42 19.00
CA SER A 116 21.88 -2.65 20.19
C SER A 116 22.82 -3.87 20.11
N GLY A 117 23.32 -4.21 18.90
CA GLY A 117 24.21 -5.36 18.70
C GLY A 117 23.49 -6.71 18.66
N VAL A 118 22.18 -6.71 18.52
CA VAL A 118 21.38 -7.94 18.40
C VAL A 118 21.22 -8.31 16.95
N PHE A 119 21.95 -9.33 16.51
CA PHE A 119 21.87 -9.82 15.13
C PHE A 119 20.81 -10.91 14.99
N GLU A 120 19.89 -10.70 14.04
CA GLU A 120 18.83 -11.64 13.70
C GLU A 120 18.27 -11.35 12.29
N LYS A 121 17.21 -12.07 11.89
CA LYS A 121 16.53 -11.81 10.62
C LYS A 121 15.95 -10.38 10.62
N CYS A 122 16.21 -9.62 9.55
CA CYS A 122 15.85 -8.19 9.47
C CYS A 122 14.33 -7.94 9.62
N ASN A 123 13.47 -8.91 9.25
CA ASN A 123 12.03 -8.79 9.41
C ASN A 123 11.55 -8.74 10.89
N ALA A 124 12.43 -9.11 11.84
CA ALA A 124 12.12 -9.04 13.27
C ALA A 124 12.16 -7.61 13.80
N ALA A 125 12.90 -6.70 13.19
CA ALA A 125 13.02 -5.31 13.64
C ALA A 125 11.66 -4.61 13.71
N TYR A 126 10.86 -4.73 12.65
CA TYR A 126 9.52 -4.13 12.64
C TYR A 126 8.59 -4.74 13.71
N ALA A 127 8.67 -6.05 13.95
CA ALA A 127 7.87 -6.71 14.98
C ALA A 127 8.19 -6.25 16.40
N LYS A 128 9.45 -5.88 16.66
CA LYS A 128 9.94 -5.47 17.98
C LYS A 128 9.67 -4.01 18.29
N GLY A 129 10.01 -3.11 17.39
CA GLY A 129 9.95 -1.67 17.63
C GLY A 129 9.29 -0.87 16.51
N GLY A 130 8.46 -1.53 15.67
CA GLY A 130 7.70 -0.83 14.64
C GLY A 130 8.58 -0.25 13.51
N PRO A 131 8.06 0.76 12.83
CA PRO A 131 8.77 1.38 11.71
C PRO A 131 10.06 2.07 12.14
N GLU A 132 10.11 2.65 13.34
CA GLU A 132 11.28 3.34 13.86
C GLU A 132 12.49 2.39 13.99
N GLN A 133 12.28 1.22 14.57
CA GLN A 133 13.36 0.24 14.70
C GLN A 133 13.72 -0.40 13.35
N ALA A 134 12.76 -0.60 12.47
CA ALA A 134 13.03 -1.11 11.12
C ALA A 134 13.84 -0.11 10.29
N LEU A 135 13.54 1.19 10.38
CA LEU A 135 14.33 2.24 9.74
C LEU A 135 15.74 2.34 10.34
N SER A 136 15.86 2.33 11.67
CA SER A 136 17.16 2.33 12.36
C SER A 136 18.02 1.17 11.90
N MET A 137 17.47 -0.04 11.84
CA MET A 137 18.15 -1.21 11.32
C MET A 137 18.65 -1.00 9.88
N LEU A 138 17.81 -0.49 8.99
CA LEU A 138 18.20 -0.24 7.60
C LEU A 138 19.29 0.82 7.51
N ASN A 139 19.13 1.92 8.23
CA ASN A 139 20.07 3.03 8.21
C ASN A 139 21.46 2.61 8.71
N THR A 140 21.52 1.89 9.83
CA THR A 140 22.81 1.51 10.46
C THR A 140 23.54 0.39 9.71
N ASN A 141 22.81 -0.56 9.10
CA ASN A 141 23.45 -1.68 8.40
C ASN A 141 23.79 -1.38 6.92
N LEU A 142 23.13 -0.38 6.32
CA LEU A 142 23.28 -0.08 4.90
C LEU A 142 23.84 1.33 4.63
N ASP A 143 24.29 2.03 5.66
CA ASP A 143 24.81 3.40 5.58
C ASP A 143 23.83 4.35 4.89
N LEU A 144 22.56 4.34 5.34
CA LEU A 144 21.48 5.14 4.79
C LEU A 144 20.98 6.17 5.82
N ALA A 145 20.23 7.16 5.33
CA ALA A 145 19.55 8.17 6.14
C ALA A 145 18.06 8.26 5.76
N ILE A 146 17.35 7.12 5.88
CA ILE A 146 15.94 7.02 5.52
C ILE A 146 15.11 7.61 6.65
N THR A 147 14.23 8.55 6.30
CA THR A 147 13.30 9.23 7.21
C THR A 147 11.84 9.04 6.82
N ASP A 148 11.58 8.51 5.64
CA ASP A 148 10.24 8.28 5.11
C ASP A 148 9.95 6.78 4.95
N TYR A 149 8.73 6.38 5.28
CA TYR A 149 8.31 5.01 5.05
C TYR A 149 6.84 4.89 4.64
N VAL A 150 6.51 3.79 4.01
CA VAL A 150 5.14 3.36 3.75
C VAL A 150 4.99 1.91 4.22
N THR A 151 3.96 1.66 5.00
CA THR A 151 3.61 0.31 5.42
C THR A 151 2.27 -0.09 4.83
N VAL A 152 2.22 -1.26 4.25
CA VAL A 152 1.02 -1.88 3.70
C VAL A 152 0.81 -3.27 4.28
N ASP A 153 -0.43 -3.69 4.33
CA ASP A 153 -0.84 -5.05 4.65
C ASP A 153 -1.48 -5.74 3.43
N PHE A 154 -1.95 -6.94 3.59
CA PHE A 154 -2.63 -7.66 2.52
C PHE A 154 -3.90 -6.95 2.05
N SER A 155 -4.64 -6.28 2.94
CA SER A 155 -5.87 -5.58 2.59
C SER A 155 -5.61 -4.41 1.64
N ALA A 156 -4.51 -3.68 1.85
CA ALA A 156 -4.08 -2.61 0.95
C ALA A 156 -3.71 -3.14 -0.43
N ILE A 157 -3.04 -4.30 -0.51
CA ILE A 157 -2.70 -4.94 -1.80
C ILE A 157 -3.97 -5.33 -2.55
N VAL A 158 -4.95 -5.92 -1.85
CA VAL A 158 -6.24 -6.29 -2.43
C VAL A 158 -6.96 -5.06 -2.98
N GLU A 159 -7.09 -3.98 -2.20
CA GLU A 159 -7.70 -2.73 -2.67
C GLU A 159 -6.96 -2.15 -3.88
N CYS A 160 -5.63 -2.19 -3.91
CA CYS A 160 -4.84 -1.72 -5.06
C CYS A 160 -5.11 -2.55 -6.31
N VAL A 161 -5.12 -3.87 -6.20
CA VAL A 161 -5.38 -4.77 -7.33
C VAL A 161 -6.80 -4.56 -7.87
N ASP A 162 -7.80 -4.42 -7.00
CA ASP A 162 -9.18 -4.16 -7.40
C ASP A 162 -9.32 -2.80 -8.13
N LEU A 163 -8.65 -1.76 -7.63
CA LEU A 163 -8.63 -0.44 -8.26
C LEU A 163 -7.99 -0.45 -9.65
N LEU A 164 -6.99 -1.31 -9.87
CA LEU A 164 -6.35 -1.50 -11.18
C LEU A 164 -7.15 -2.40 -12.12
N GLY A 165 -8.28 -2.94 -11.67
CA GLY A 165 -9.15 -3.82 -12.45
C GLY A 165 -8.70 -5.27 -12.49
N GLY A 166 -7.92 -5.70 -11.49
CA GLY A 166 -7.43 -7.06 -11.35
C GLY A 166 -6.07 -7.31 -12.01
N VAL A 167 -5.58 -8.52 -11.88
CA VAL A 167 -4.34 -9.01 -12.51
C VAL A 167 -4.68 -10.05 -13.56
N GLU A 168 -4.13 -9.89 -14.76
CA GLU A 168 -4.24 -10.90 -15.81
C GLU A 168 -3.18 -11.97 -15.61
N MET A 169 -3.62 -13.22 -15.44
CA MET A 169 -2.72 -14.37 -15.26
C MET A 169 -3.10 -15.48 -16.23
N THR A 170 -2.09 -16.14 -16.80
CA THR A 170 -2.28 -17.37 -17.54
C THR A 170 -2.04 -18.52 -16.58
N ILE A 171 -3.05 -19.35 -16.36
CA ILE A 171 -3.02 -20.49 -15.44
C ILE A 171 -3.31 -21.78 -16.17
N THR A 172 -2.73 -22.88 -15.72
CA THR A 172 -3.04 -24.23 -16.17
C THR A 172 -4.32 -24.76 -15.51
N ASP A 173 -4.88 -25.86 -16.03
CA ASP A 173 -6.06 -26.50 -15.45
C ASP A 173 -5.82 -26.99 -14.01
N ASP A 174 -4.62 -27.48 -13.73
CA ASP A 174 -4.22 -27.94 -12.40
C ASP A 174 -4.13 -26.78 -11.41
N GLU A 175 -3.53 -25.67 -11.81
CA GLU A 175 -3.47 -24.43 -11.01
C GLU A 175 -4.86 -23.85 -10.77
N ALA A 176 -5.73 -23.84 -11.79
CA ALA A 176 -7.10 -23.39 -11.66
C ALA A 176 -7.89 -24.24 -10.64
N SER A 177 -7.72 -25.56 -10.68
CA SER A 177 -8.35 -26.50 -9.74
C SER A 177 -7.86 -26.26 -8.30
N LEU A 178 -6.56 -26.04 -8.13
CA LEU A 178 -5.96 -25.75 -6.83
C LEU A 178 -6.46 -24.41 -6.27
N MET A 179 -6.47 -23.35 -7.07
CA MET A 179 -6.98 -22.02 -6.69
C MET A 179 -8.46 -22.11 -6.28
N LEU A 180 -9.27 -22.85 -7.03
CA LEU A 180 -10.68 -23.04 -6.69
C LEU A 180 -10.83 -23.69 -5.31
N GLY A 181 -10.02 -24.68 -4.98
CA GLY A 181 -9.99 -25.31 -3.67
C GLY A 181 -9.68 -24.31 -2.55
N TYR A 182 -8.68 -23.48 -2.73
CA TYR A 182 -8.34 -22.43 -1.76
C TYR A 182 -9.47 -21.40 -1.60
N ILE A 183 -10.09 -20.97 -2.69
CA ILE A 183 -11.20 -20.01 -2.67
C ILE A 183 -12.41 -20.60 -1.92
N GLN A 184 -12.73 -21.86 -2.15
CA GLN A 184 -13.82 -22.54 -1.47
C GLN A 184 -13.56 -22.67 0.03
N GLU A 185 -12.35 -23.06 0.43
CA GLU A 185 -11.98 -23.15 1.84
C GLU A 185 -12.03 -21.78 2.52
N LEU A 186 -11.57 -20.75 1.83
CA LEU A 186 -11.61 -19.39 2.33
C LEU A 186 -13.05 -18.90 2.53
N ASN A 187 -13.93 -19.15 1.56
CA ASN A 187 -15.37 -18.83 1.68
C ASN A 187 -16.00 -19.53 2.86
N ARG A 188 -15.61 -20.80 3.09
CA ARG A 188 -16.09 -21.57 4.24
C ARG A 188 -15.65 -20.96 5.56
N LEU A 189 -14.41 -20.49 5.65
CA LEU A 189 -13.83 -19.91 6.87
C LEU A 189 -14.32 -18.50 7.16
N THR A 190 -14.49 -17.67 6.13
CA THR A 190 -14.88 -16.27 6.29
C THR A 190 -16.39 -16.03 6.25
N GLY A 191 -17.16 -17.00 5.77
CA GLY A 191 -18.60 -16.86 5.53
C GLY A 191 -18.94 -15.89 4.38
N ASN A 192 -17.93 -15.38 3.66
CA ASN A 192 -18.10 -14.48 2.53
C ASN A 192 -17.93 -15.25 1.21
N PRO A 193 -18.90 -15.18 0.28
CA PRO A 193 -18.71 -15.76 -1.04
C PRO A 193 -17.66 -14.92 -1.81
N ALA A 194 -16.48 -15.49 -2.05
CA ALA A 194 -15.52 -14.87 -2.94
C ALA A 194 -16.15 -14.68 -4.33
N SER A 195 -15.92 -13.51 -4.91
CA SER A 195 -16.50 -13.12 -6.20
C SER A 195 -15.92 -13.88 -7.41
N CYS A 196 -14.96 -14.78 -7.20
CA CYS A 196 -14.38 -15.59 -8.25
C CYS A 196 -15.22 -16.83 -8.52
N SER A 197 -16.03 -16.79 -9.57
CA SER A 197 -16.82 -17.95 -10.01
C SER A 197 -15.95 -18.94 -10.78
N GLN A 198 -16.36 -20.21 -10.80
CA GLN A 198 -15.70 -21.30 -11.54
C GLN A 198 -15.50 -20.97 -13.05
N GLU A 199 -16.33 -20.09 -13.58
CA GLU A 199 -16.30 -19.62 -14.96
C GLU A 199 -15.07 -18.72 -15.26
N PHE A 200 -14.47 -18.10 -14.23
CA PHE A 200 -13.23 -17.32 -14.34
C PHE A 200 -11.96 -18.18 -14.34
N LEU A 201 -12.00 -19.42 -13.93
CA LEU A 201 -10.86 -20.31 -13.77
C LEU A 201 -10.70 -21.34 -14.90
N THR A 202 -11.30 -21.12 -16.08
CA THR A 202 -11.06 -21.99 -17.23
C THR A 202 -9.71 -21.70 -17.86
N ALA A 203 -8.88 -22.73 -17.98
CA ALA A 203 -7.54 -22.66 -18.53
C ALA A 203 -7.47 -22.07 -19.94
N GLY A 204 -6.33 -21.50 -20.27
CA GLY A 204 -5.96 -21.09 -21.62
C GLY A 204 -6.48 -19.76 -22.12
N LYS A 205 -7.14 -18.94 -21.29
CA LYS A 205 -7.48 -17.54 -21.65
C LYS A 205 -7.01 -16.61 -20.54
N PRO A 206 -6.33 -15.49 -20.86
CA PRO A 206 -6.01 -14.48 -19.86
C PRO A 206 -7.33 -13.93 -19.30
N LYS A 207 -7.50 -13.99 -17.99
CA LYS A 207 -8.71 -13.53 -17.31
C LYS A 207 -8.34 -12.60 -16.18
N ARG A 208 -9.08 -11.51 -16.07
CA ARG A 208 -9.04 -10.63 -14.91
C ARG A 208 -9.90 -11.24 -13.82
N CYS A 209 -9.29 -11.74 -12.79
CA CYS A 209 -10.01 -12.07 -11.57
C CYS A 209 -10.07 -10.77 -10.73
N PRO A 210 -11.26 -10.20 -10.45
CA PRO A 210 -11.35 -9.19 -9.41
C PRO A 210 -10.95 -9.88 -8.11
N MET A 211 -9.75 -9.56 -7.64
CA MET A 211 -9.18 -10.25 -6.51
C MET A 211 -9.87 -9.81 -5.23
N LEU A 212 -10.52 -10.76 -4.56
CA LEU A 212 -10.30 -10.99 -3.13
C LEU A 212 -10.68 -9.86 -2.15
N SER A 213 -11.51 -8.87 -2.51
CA SER A 213 -12.12 -7.97 -1.51
C SER A 213 -12.97 -8.69 -0.45
N ALA A 214 -13.12 -10.01 -0.59
CA ALA A 214 -13.87 -10.86 0.33
C ALA A 214 -12.99 -11.74 1.24
N VAL A 215 -11.66 -11.64 1.18
CA VAL A 215 -10.76 -12.63 1.78
C VAL A 215 -10.00 -12.12 3.01
N PHE A 216 -10.00 -10.81 3.24
CA PHE A 216 -9.29 -10.21 4.38
C PHE A 216 -10.14 -9.21 5.14
#